data_36c7b54267099b4e6f6d8d052c4150c3
#
_entry.id   36c7b54267099b4e6f6d8d052c4150c3
#
_cell.length_a   1.000
_cell.length_b   1.000
_cell.length_c   1.000
_cell.angle_alpha   90.00
_cell.angle_beta   90.00
_cell.angle_gamma   90.00
#
_symmetry.space_group_name_H-M   'P 1'
#
loop_
_entity.id
_entity.type
_entity.pdbx_description
1 polymer ?
#
loop_
_entity_poly.entity_id
_entity_poly.type
_entity_poly.pdbx_seq_one_letter_code
_entity_poly.pdbx_strand_id
1 'polypeptide(L)'
;VEPLGELNSPLGTYFVTGNHEYYTSDVSNWFELLKSFNIQPLHNENVKIVSPESTDDWFCLAGVDDIEADVLRYSGHGMDLKKALRGCSSERAIVLLAHQPMAAKWALQERPEINLILSGHTHGGQMFPLNAGAYFLNPFFVGLYKVGQNTFVYVSPGTMYFGIPMRLGSRAEITEIILRAP
;
A
#
# COMPACT_ATOMS: atom_id res chain seq x y z
N VAL A 1 14.52 -6.84 11.36
CA VAL A 1 14.24 -5.50 10.81
C VAL A 1 15.47 -4.87 10.16
N GLU A 2 16.70 -5.22 10.63
CA GLU A 2 17.97 -4.69 10.09
C GLU A 2 18.08 -4.73 8.55
N PRO A 3 17.64 -5.79 7.85
CA PRO A 3 17.71 -5.81 6.38
C PRO A 3 16.93 -4.69 5.68
N LEU A 4 15.93 -4.09 6.36
CA LEU A 4 15.22 -2.93 5.82
C LEU A 4 16.11 -1.69 5.71
N GLY A 5 17.11 -1.56 6.60
CA GLY A 5 18.09 -0.48 6.55
C GLY A 5 19.06 -0.56 5.37
N GLU A 6 19.13 -1.69 4.68
CA GLU A 6 19.94 -1.88 3.48
C GLU A 6 19.21 -1.45 2.19
N LEU A 7 17.92 -1.14 2.29
CA LEU A 7 17.15 -0.66 1.13
C LEU A 7 17.68 0.69 0.68
N ASN A 8 18.06 0.76 -0.59
CA ASN A 8 18.54 1.98 -1.22
C ASN A 8 17.82 2.18 -2.55
N SER A 9 17.11 3.29 -2.66
CA SER A 9 16.35 3.66 -3.85
C SER A 9 16.61 5.12 -4.19
N PRO A 10 16.91 5.45 -5.47
CA PRO A 10 17.17 6.82 -5.87
C PRO A 10 15.97 7.75 -5.71
N LEU A 11 14.75 7.22 -5.70
CA LEU A 11 13.51 7.98 -5.55
C LEU A 11 12.88 7.85 -4.15
N GLY A 12 13.58 7.22 -3.21
CA GLY A 12 13.12 7.01 -1.84
C GLY A 12 12.44 5.66 -1.61
N THR A 13 12.33 5.30 -0.34
CA THR A 13 11.62 4.11 0.13
C THR A 13 10.44 4.57 0.98
N TYR A 14 9.26 4.04 0.73
CA TYR A 14 8.02 4.49 1.35
C TYR A 14 7.30 3.34 2.04
N PHE A 15 6.59 3.66 3.10
CA PHE A 15 5.87 2.71 3.92
C PHE A 15 4.46 3.23 4.22
N VAL A 16 3.49 2.34 4.28
CA VAL A 16 2.16 2.58 4.88
C VAL A 16 1.89 1.52 5.93
N THR A 17 1.14 1.89 6.96
CA THR A 17 0.75 0.94 8.00
C THR A 17 -0.13 -0.17 7.43
N GLY A 18 0.03 -1.38 7.99
CA GLY A 18 -0.95 -2.45 7.91
C GLY A 18 -1.69 -2.61 9.25
N ASN A 19 -2.59 -3.56 9.30
CA ASN A 19 -3.35 -3.87 10.52
C ASN A 19 -2.46 -4.30 11.69
N HIS A 20 -1.34 -4.96 11.42
CA HIS A 20 -0.43 -5.47 12.46
C HIS A 20 0.26 -4.37 13.25
N GLU A 21 0.55 -3.22 12.67
CA GLU A 21 1.12 -2.09 13.39
C GLU A 21 0.20 -1.62 14.51
N TYR A 22 -1.12 -1.71 14.32
CA TYR A 22 -2.10 -1.29 15.31
C TYR A 22 -2.35 -2.31 16.42
N TYR A 23 -2.01 -3.57 16.20
CA TYR A 23 -2.11 -4.61 17.25
C TYR A 23 -1.02 -4.49 18.30
N THR A 24 0.11 -3.86 17.98
CA THR A 24 1.23 -3.68 18.91
C THR A 24 1.11 -2.41 19.75
N SER A 25 0.22 -1.50 19.41
CA SER A 25 0.00 -0.19 20.06
C SER A 25 1.26 0.69 20.14
N ASP A 26 2.21 0.52 19.20
CA ASP A 26 3.52 1.18 19.20
C ASP A 26 3.89 1.77 17.83
N VAL A 27 2.90 2.32 17.11
CA VAL A 27 3.06 2.84 15.75
C VAL A 27 4.07 3.98 15.68
N SER A 28 4.12 4.85 16.71
CA SER A 28 5.02 6.00 16.74
C SER A 28 6.49 5.57 16.74
N ASN A 29 6.87 4.63 17.60
CA ASN A 29 8.24 4.10 17.64
C ASN A 29 8.58 3.34 16.36
N TRP A 30 7.59 2.66 15.74
CA TRP A 30 7.77 2.03 14.44
C TRP A 30 8.09 3.06 13.36
N PHE A 31 7.39 4.19 13.32
CA PHE A 31 7.69 5.27 12.39
C PHE A 31 9.07 5.89 12.59
N GLU A 32 9.50 6.08 13.84
CA GLU A 32 10.84 6.56 14.15
C GLU A 32 11.92 5.59 13.67
N LEU A 33 11.73 4.30 13.91
CA LEU A 33 12.64 3.25 13.44
C LEU A 33 12.73 3.23 11.90
N LEU A 34 11.61 3.28 11.19
CA LEU A 34 11.61 3.32 9.73
C LEU A 34 12.33 4.55 9.19
N LYS A 35 12.10 5.71 9.78
CA LYS A 35 12.81 6.95 9.43
C LYS A 35 14.33 6.83 9.64
N SER A 36 14.76 6.12 10.68
CA SER A 36 16.19 5.86 10.92
C SER A 36 16.84 5.01 9.83
N PHE A 37 16.04 4.25 9.07
CA PHE A 37 16.43 3.47 7.90
C PHE A 37 16.22 4.22 6.56
N ASN A 38 15.94 5.53 6.61
CA ASN A 38 15.57 6.34 5.44
C ASN A 38 14.31 5.82 4.71
N ILE A 39 13.41 5.16 5.43
CA ILE A 39 12.10 4.77 4.93
C ILE A 39 11.09 5.79 5.41
N GLN A 40 10.36 6.41 4.50
CA GLN A 40 9.38 7.45 4.82
C GLN A 40 8.00 6.82 5.03
N PRO A 41 7.44 6.82 6.26
CA PRO A 41 6.04 6.49 6.48
C PRO A 41 5.14 7.56 5.86
N LEU A 42 4.14 7.13 5.09
CA LEU A 42 3.08 8.00 4.54
C LEU A 42 1.82 7.84 5.41
N HIS A 43 1.74 8.64 6.45
CA HIS A 43 0.62 8.69 7.39
C HIS A 43 -0.46 9.65 6.90
N ASN A 44 -1.32 9.18 6.01
CA ASN A 44 -2.28 10.01 5.27
C ASN A 44 -1.60 11.20 4.59
N GLU A 45 -0.50 10.93 3.91
CA GLU A 45 0.37 11.91 3.29
C GLU A 45 0.71 11.51 1.85
N ASN A 46 1.26 12.45 1.09
CA ASN A 46 1.79 12.17 -0.23
C ASN A 46 3.14 12.85 -0.46
N VAL A 47 3.82 12.34 -1.48
CA VAL A 47 5.07 12.90 -2.00
C VAL A 47 5.00 13.02 -3.51
N LYS A 48 5.68 14.01 -4.03
CA LYS A 48 5.90 14.18 -5.46
C LYS A 48 7.12 13.33 -5.86
N ILE A 49 6.91 12.31 -6.67
CA ILE A 49 7.99 11.52 -7.24
C ILE A 49 8.34 12.10 -8.61
N VAL A 50 9.54 12.65 -8.70
CA VAL A 50 10.02 13.37 -9.90
C VAL A 50 10.95 12.46 -10.68
N SER A 51 10.79 12.42 -12.00
CA SER A 51 11.70 11.69 -12.89
C SER A 51 13.13 12.25 -12.78
N PRO A 52 14.16 11.40 -12.71
CA PRO A 52 15.54 11.88 -12.79
C PRO A 52 15.89 12.54 -14.13
N GLU A 53 15.14 12.24 -15.19
CA GLU A 53 15.38 12.73 -16.54
C GLU A 53 14.70 14.07 -16.84
N SER A 54 13.62 14.40 -16.11
CA SER A 54 12.85 15.63 -16.33
C SER A 54 12.10 16.06 -15.07
N THR A 55 12.31 17.29 -14.65
CA THR A 55 11.61 17.87 -13.49
C THR A 55 10.12 18.08 -13.74
N ASP A 56 9.69 18.10 -15.00
CA ASP A 56 8.30 18.26 -15.38
C ASP A 56 7.54 16.92 -15.37
N ASP A 57 8.30 15.80 -15.39
CA ASP A 57 7.74 14.45 -15.32
C ASP A 57 7.70 13.97 -13.87
N TRP A 58 6.50 13.92 -13.30
CA TRP A 58 6.29 13.49 -11.94
C TRP A 58 4.90 12.86 -11.75
N PHE A 59 4.78 12.07 -10.72
CA PHE A 59 3.48 11.55 -10.26
C PHE A 59 3.32 11.76 -8.75
N CYS A 60 2.08 11.70 -8.28
CA CYS A 60 1.76 11.76 -6.86
C CYS A 60 1.79 10.34 -6.28
N LEU A 61 2.68 10.07 -5.32
CA LEU A 61 2.66 8.87 -4.50
C LEU A 61 2.00 9.22 -3.17
N ALA A 62 0.82 8.70 -2.92
CA ALA A 62 0.08 8.91 -1.68
C ALA A 62 0.02 7.60 -0.86
N GLY A 63 -0.08 7.73 0.46
CA GLY A 63 -0.29 6.62 1.35
C GLY A 63 -1.36 6.95 2.39
N VAL A 64 -2.18 5.96 2.71
CA VAL A 64 -3.18 6.05 3.78
C VAL A 64 -2.86 5.10 4.91
N ASP A 65 -3.28 5.47 6.12
CA ASP A 65 -3.28 4.55 7.24
C ASP A 65 -4.20 3.36 6.97
N ASP A 66 -3.88 2.23 7.60
CA ASP A 66 -4.73 1.06 7.50
C ASP A 66 -6.09 1.30 8.18
N ILE A 67 -7.14 0.76 7.56
CA ILE A 67 -8.52 0.86 8.06
C ILE A 67 -8.73 0.18 9.42
N GLU A 68 -7.83 -0.69 9.85
CA GLU A 68 -7.85 -1.30 11.19
C GLU A 68 -7.71 -0.25 12.29
N ALA A 69 -7.00 0.84 12.03
CA ALA A 69 -6.89 1.95 12.97
C ALA A 69 -8.25 2.55 13.32
N ASP A 70 -9.15 2.67 12.34
CA ASP A 70 -10.53 3.15 12.55
C ASP A 70 -11.33 2.14 13.38
N VAL A 71 -11.21 0.84 13.08
CA VAL A 71 -11.87 -0.25 13.80
C VAL A 71 -11.46 -0.26 15.27
N LEU A 72 -10.17 -0.13 15.53
CA LEU A 72 -9.59 -0.12 16.88
C LEU A 72 -9.70 1.25 17.56
N ARG A 73 -10.19 2.27 16.86
CA ARG A 73 -10.25 3.66 17.34
C ARG A 73 -8.91 4.16 17.84
N TYR A 74 -7.85 3.86 17.08
CA TYR A 74 -6.48 4.23 17.43
C TYR A 74 -6.30 5.73 17.31
N SER A 75 -5.96 6.38 18.42
CA SER A 75 -5.92 7.85 18.50
C SER A 75 -4.92 8.45 17.50
N GLY A 76 -5.38 9.40 16.70
CA GLY A 76 -4.56 10.11 15.71
C GLY A 76 -4.33 9.35 14.40
N HIS A 77 -4.86 8.15 14.26
CA HIS A 77 -4.76 7.30 13.08
C HIS A 77 -6.13 6.97 12.51
N GLY A 78 -6.13 6.44 11.30
CA GLY A 78 -7.30 6.07 10.52
C GLY A 78 -7.15 6.50 9.08
N MET A 79 -7.91 5.90 8.17
CA MET A 79 -7.84 6.22 6.75
C MET A 79 -8.43 7.61 6.45
N ASP A 80 -7.58 8.56 6.05
CA ASP A 80 -7.99 9.89 5.57
C ASP A 80 -7.50 10.10 4.13
N LEU A 81 -8.30 9.65 3.18
CA LEU A 81 -7.98 9.76 1.76
C LEU A 81 -7.90 11.21 1.30
N LYS A 82 -8.76 12.10 1.84
CA LYS A 82 -8.77 13.52 1.50
C LYS A 82 -7.48 14.21 1.93
N LYS A 83 -6.98 13.89 3.12
CA LYS A 83 -5.70 14.38 3.61
C LYS A 83 -4.54 13.81 2.78
N ALA A 84 -4.54 12.50 2.54
CA ALA A 84 -3.50 11.81 1.77
C ALA A 84 -3.36 12.37 0.35
N LEU A 85 -4.44 12.72 -0.32
CA LEU A 85 -4.43 13.25 -1.69
C LEU A 85 -4.40 14.78 -1.79
N ARG A 86 -4.19 15.48 -0.68
CA ARG A 86 -4.15 16.94 -0.69
C ARG A 86 -2.99 17.45 -1.56
N GLY A 87 -3.30 18.19 -2.62
CA GLY A 87 -2.31 18.74 -3.55
C GLY A 87 -1.93 17.79 -4.70
N CYS A 88 -2.40 16.54 -4.72
CA CYS A 88 -2.32 15.70 -5.92
C CYS A 88 -3.28 16.26 -6.99
N SER A 89 -2.76 16.49 -8.17
CA SER A 89 -3.55 16.97 -9.32
C SER A 89 -4.08 15.77 -10.12
N SER A 90 -5.34 15.85 -10.56
CA SER A 90 -5.92 14.87 -11.49
C SER A 90 -5.30 14.91 -12.91
N GLU A 91 -4.51 15.93 -13.22
CA GLU A 91 -3.75 16.04 -14.47
C GLU A 91 -2.45 15.20 -14.44
N ARG A 92 -2.10 14.66 -13.31
CA ARG A 92 -0.92 13.82 -13.10
C ARG A 92 -1.33 12.45 -12.59
N ALA A 93 -0.51 11.45 -12.88
CA ALA A 93 -0.77 10.11 -12.36
C ALA A 93 -0.74 10.11 -10.83
N ILE A 94 -1.69 9.39 -10.22
CA ILE A 94 -1.81 9.19 -8.79
C ILE A 94 -1.62 7.70 -8.49
N VAL A 95 -0.60 7.40 -7.68
CA VAL A 95 -0.37 6.07 -7.12
C VAL A 95 -0.71 6.11 -5.63
N LEU A 96 -1.60 5.24 -5.19
CA LEU A 96 -2.01 5.14 -3.79
C LEU A 96 -1.50 3.85 -3.16
N LEU A 97 -0.86 3.97 -2.02
CA LEU A 97 -0.53 2.84 -1.14
C LEU A 97 -1.64 2.68 -0.10
N ALA A 98 -2.28 1.51 -0.08
CA ALA A 98 -3.33 1.18 0.87
C ALA A 98 -3.25 -0.31 1.21
N HIS A 99 -2.91 -0.65 2.44
CA HIS A 99 -2.57 -2.03 2.82
C HIS A 99 -3.71 -3.02 2.52
N GLN A 100 -4.94 -2.72 2.94
CA GLN A 100 -6.07 -3.63 2.73
C GLN A 100 -6.78 -3.37 1.39
N PRO A 101 -7.15 -4.41 0.62
CA PRO A 101 -7.94 -4.27 -0.62
C PRO A 101 -9.29 -3.60 -0.44
N MET A 102 -9.87 -3.67 0.78
CA MET A 102 -11.11 -2.97 1.10
C MET A 102 -10.90 -1.45 1.09
N ALA A 103 -9.77 -0.96 1.61
CA ALA A 103 -9.40 0.46 1.53
C ALA A 103 -9.25 0.92 0.06
N ALA A 104 -8.66 0.07 -0.80
CA ALA A 104 -8.60 0.34 -2.23
C ALA A 104 -10.00 0.49 -2.87
N LYS A 105 -10.94 -0.39 -2.51
CA LYS A 105 -12.33 -0.29 -2.98
C LYS A 105 -12.97 1.03 -2.56
N TRP A 106 -12.82 1.43 -1.30
CA TRP A 106 -13.37 2.70 -0.81
C TRP A 106 -12.72 3.91 -1.48
N ALA A 107 -11.39 3.87 -1.64
CA ALA A 107 -10.66 4.93 -2.34
C ALA A 107 -11.17 5.12 -3.78
N LEU A 108 -11.44 4.05 -4.52
CA LEU A 108 -11.97 4.11 -5.88
C LEU A 108 -13.40 4.65 -5.97
N GLN A 109 -14.20 4.42 -4.94
CA GLN A 109 -15.56 4.97 -4.86
C GLN A 109 -15.55 6.48 -4.65
N GLU A 110 -14.60 6.98 -3.86
CA GLU A 110 -14.46 8.39 -3.53
C GLU A 110 -13.65 9.16 -4.58
N ARG A 111 -12.58 8.55 -5.11
CA ARG A 111 -11.59 9.16 -6.01
C ARG A 111 -11.28 8.23 -7.20
N PRO A 112 -12.19 8.13 -8.17
CA PRO A 112 -12.05 7.22 -9.31
C PRO A 112 -10.92 7.59 -10.28
N GLU A 113 -10.34 8.79 -10.15
CA GLU A 113 -9.20 9.27 -10.93
C GLU A 113 -7.83 8.70 -10.47
N ILE A 114 -7.77 7.96 -9.37
CA ILE A 114 -6.55 7.26 -8.95
C ILE A 114 -6.17 6.24 -10.01
N ASN A 115 -4.92 6.30 -10.50
CA ASN A 115 -4.48 5.46 -11.61
C ASN A 115 -4.02 4.08 -11.17
N LEU A 116 -3.34 3.99 -10.02
CA LEU A 116 -2.85 2.73 -9.49
C LEU A 116 -3.00 2.69 -7.98
N ILE A 117 -3.53 1.59 -7.45
CA ILE A 117 -3.53 1.32 -6.01
C ILE A 117 -2.70 0.07 -5.77
N LEU A 118 -1.78 0.15 -4.82
CA LEU A 118 -0.96 -0.96 -4.37
C LEU A 118 -1.43 -1.41 -3.00
N SER A 119 -1.79 -2.68 -2.89
CA SER A 119 -2.29 -3.31 -1.67
C SER A 119 -1.56 -4.63 -1.37
N GLY A 120 -1.73 -5.12 -0.16
CA GLY A 120 -1.23 -6.40 0.29
C GLY A 120 -2.29 -7.15 1.11
N HIS A 121 -1.99 -7.42 2.38
CA HIS A 121 -2.90 -7.95 3.40
C HIS A 121 -3.38 -9.38 3.21
N THR A 122 -3.81 -9.78 2.01
CA THR A 122 -4.47 -11.07 1.75
C THR A 122 -3.54 -12.28 1.81
N HIS A 123 -2.24 -12.05 1.71
CA HIS A 123 -1.20 -13.10 1.56
C HIS A 123 -1.48 -14.10 0.42
N GLY A 124 -2.34 -13.74 -0.55
CA GLY A 124 -2.86 -14.67 -1.55
C GLY A 124 -3.58 -15.88 -0.90
N GLY A 125 -4.20 -15.63 0.29
CA GLY A 125 -4.85 -16.65 1.12
C GLY A 125 -3.89 -17.61 1.80
N GLN A 126 -2.59 -17.45 1.60
CA GLN A 126 -1.46 -18.17 2.20
C GLN A 126 -1.51 -19.69 2.05
N MET A 127 -2.60 -20.36 2.45
CA MET A 127 -2.71 -21.83 2.36
C MET A 127 -4.12 -22.28 1.98
N PHE A 128 -4.19 -23.38 1.25
CA PHE A 128 -5.44 -24.09 1.00
C PHE A 128 -5.91 -24.78 2.30
N PRO A 129 -7.22 -24.76 2.65
CA PRO A 129 -8.34 -24.17 1.90
C PRO A 129 -8.64 -22.69 2.28
N LEU A 130 -7.85 -22.04 3.14
CA LEU A 130 -8.10 -20.66 3.61
C LEU A 130 -8.09 -19.63 2.47
N ASN A 131 -7.35 -19.93 1.38
CA ASN A 131 -7.33 -19.08 0.19
C ASN A 131 -8.72 -18.92 -0.46
N ALA A 132 -9.60 -19.93 -0.38
CA ALA A 132 -10.98 -19.81 -0.84
C ALA A 132 -11.76 -18.79 -0.01
N GLY A 133 -11.64 -18.84 1.32
CA GLY A 133 -12.25 -17.84 2.21
C GLY A 133 -11.73 -16.42 1.93
N ALA A 134 -10.42 -16.26 1.84
CA ALA A 134 -9.80 -14.98 1.54
C ALA A 134 -10.25 -14.42 0.18
N TYR A 135 -10.43 -15.26 -0.82
CA TYR A 135 -10.95 -14.87 -2.14
C TYR A 135 -12.37 -14.29 -2.06
N PHE A 136 -13.25 -14.91 -1.30
CA PHE A 136 -14.64 -14.44 -1.19
C PHE A 136 -14.80 -13.22 -0.27
N LEU A 137 -13.91 -13.03 0.69
CA LEU A 137 -13.99 -11.95 1.67
C LEU A 137 -13.35 -10.65 1.19
N ASN A 138 -12.51 -10.68 0.16
CA ASN A 138 -11.80 -9.49 -0.32
C ASN A 138 -12.32 -9.05 -1.70
N PRO A 139 -12.50 -7.75 -1.93
CA PRO A 139 -12.92 -7.21 -3.23
C PRO A 139 -11.85 -7.42 -4.32
N PHE A 140 -10.59 -7.47 -3.92
CA PHE A 140 -9.43 -7.80 -4.72
C PHE A 140 -8.59 -8.80 -3.94
N PHE A 141 -8.22 -9.90 -4.54
CA PHE A 141 -7.58 -11.00 -3.80
C PHE A 141 -6.06 -11.03 -3.98
N VAL A 142 -5.56 -11.18 -5.19
CA VAL A 142 -4.13 -11.22 -5.53
C VAL A 142 -3.91 -10.91 -7.00
N GLY A 143 -2.82 -10.20 -7.32
CA GLY A 143 -2.46 -9.83 -8.68
C GLY A 143 -3.06 -8.51 -9.16
N LEU A 144 -3.05 -8.30 -10.46
CA LEU A 144 -3.44 -7.05 -11.11
C LEU A 144 -4.89 -7.09 -11.57
N TYR A 145 -5.66 -6.09 -11.17
CA TYR A 145 -7.06 -5.85 -11.57
C TYR A 145 -7.14 -4.54 -12.35
N LYS A 146 -7.74 -4.59 -13.54
CA LYS A 146 -8.15 -3.39 -14.27
C LYS A 146 -9.58 -3.06 -13.87
N VAL A 147 -9.77 -1.93 -13.16
CA VAL A 147 -11.07 -1.53 -12.60
C VAL A 147 -11.71 -0.34 -13.31
N GLY A 148 -10.96 0.31 -14.19
CA GLY A 148 -11.40 1.43 -15.02
C GLY A 148 -10.64 1.48 -16.33
N GLN A 149 -10.81 2.57 -17.10
CA GLN A 149 -10.05 2.73 -18.34
C GLN A 149 -8.55 2.85 -18.06
N ASN A 150 -8.19 3.71 -17.09
CA ASN A 150 -6.81 4.01 -16.70
C ASN A 150 -6.55 3.76 -15.21
N THR A 151 -7.33 2.87 -14.58
CA THR A 151 -7.28 2.60 -13.15
C THR A 151 -7.01 1.13 -12.90
N PHE A 152 -6.01 0.87 -12.07
CA PHE A 152 -5.58 -0.48 -11.74
C PHE A 152 -5.46 -0.64 -10.22
N VAL A 153 -5.73 -1.85 -9.73
CA VAL A 153 -5.42 -2.28 -8.37
C VAL A 153 -4.49 -3.48 -8.44
N TYR A 154 -3.36 -3.40 -7.77
CA TYR A 154 -2.47 -4.54 -7.61
C TYR A 154 -2.45 -4.98 -6.16
N VAL A 155 -2.67 -6.27 -5.92
CA VAL A 155 -2.63 -6.87 -4.58
C VAL A 155 -1.48 -7.86 -4.52
N SER A 156 -0.45 -7.51 -3.75
CA SER A 156 0.72 -8.36 -3.53
C SER A 156 0.38 -9.50 -2.54
N PRO A 157 0.79 -10.75 -2.82
CA PRO A 157 0.70 -11.82 -1.83
C PRO A 157 1.74 -11.68 -0.71
N GLY A 158 2.66 -10.71 -0.81
CA GLY A 158 3.69 -10.42 0.19
C GLY A 158 4.79 -11.47 0.27
N THR A 159 5.81 -11.17 1.07
CA THR A 159 7.02 -11.99 1.24
C THR A 159 6.94 -12.93 2.43
N MET A 160 6.21 -12.52 3.48
CA MET A 160 6.12 -13.22 4.76
C MET A 160 4.88 -14.11 4.84
N TYR A 161 4.72 -14.77 5.95
CA TYR A 161 3.54 -15.56 6.31
C TYR A 161 2.76 -14.88 7.44
N PHE A 162 1.51 -15.27 7.59
CA PHE A 162 0.64 -14.90 8.71
C PHE A 162 0.44 -16.13 9.62
N GLY A 163 0.78 -15.99 10.89
CA GLY A 163 0.62 -17.06 11.89
C GLY A 163 1.56 -18.25 11.64
N ILE A 164 1.13 -19.22 10.86
CA ILE A 164 1.90 -20.43 10.59
C ILE A 164 2.96 -20.17 9.50
N PRO A 165 4.24 -20.53 9.70
CA PRO A 165 5.33 -20.29 8.75
C PRO A 165 5.28 -21.25 7.55
N MET A 166 4.16 -21.24 6.84
CA MET A 166 3.91 -22.12 5.70
C MET A 166 3.06 -21.39 4.65
N ARG A 167 3.37 -21.60 3.38
CA ARG A 167 2.54 -21.23 2.25
C ARG A 167 2.21 -22.48 1.42
N LEU A 168 0.93 -22.69 1.11
CA LEU A 168 0.44 -23.78 0.27
C LEU A 168 -0.58 -23.26 -0.73
N GLY A 169 -0.20 -23.18 -2.01
CA GLY A 169 -1.04 -22.61 -3.06
C GLY A 169 -0.94 -21.08 -3.19
N SER A 170 -0.06 -20.43 -2.41
CA SER A 170 0.31 -19.03 -2.55
C SER A 170 1.84 -18.90 -2.43
N ARG A 171 2.47 -18.16 -3.33
CA ARG A 171 3.92 -17.94 -3.32
C ARG A 171 4.26 -16.62 -2.63
N ALA A 172 5.44 -16.57 -2.00
CA ALA A 172 6.03 -15.30 -1.59
C ALA A 172 6.48 -14.52 -2.83
N GLU A 173 6.29 -13.20 -2.82
CA GLU A 173 6.56 -12.36 -3.99
C GLU A 173 7.13 -11.00 -3.58
N ILE A 174 8.13 -10.56 -4.32
CA ILE A 174 8.55 -9.16 -4.43
C ILE A 174 8.21 -8.73 -5.85
N THR A 175 7.37 -7.71 -5.99
CA THR A 175 6.80 -7.31 -7.27
C THR A 175 7.51 -6.10 -7.83
N GLU A 176 8.02 -6.20 -9.06
CA GLU A 176 8.45 -5.04 -9.84
C GLU A 176 7.29 -4.51 -10.66
N ILE A 177 7.01 -3.21 -10.55
CA ILE A 177 5.98 -2.52 -11.32
C ILE A 177 6.64 -1.42 -12.13
N ILE A 178 6.54 -1.53 -13.47
CA ILE A 178 7.08 -0.54 -14.40
C ILE A 178 5.95 0.41 -14.80
N LEU A 179 6.06 1.66 -14.36
CA LEU A 179 5.18 2.74 -14.78
C LEU A 179 5.70 3.31 -16.11
N ARG A 180 4.79 3.48 -17.07
CA ARG A 180 5.10 4.08 -18.37
C ARG A 180 4.12 5.22 -18.65
N ALA A 181 4.65 6.32 -19.16
CA ALA A 181 3.82 7.37 -19.73
C ALA A 181 3.05 6.81 -20.94
N PRO A 182 1.82 7.26 -21.18
CA PRO A 182 1.03 6.84 -22.32
C PRO A 182 1.64 7.31 -23.66
#